data_ed52ef2331c4a891b1cb040db2e6bf6c
#
_entry.id   ed52ef2331c4a891b1cb040db2e6bf6c
#
_cell.length_a   1.000
_cell.length_b   1.000
_cell.length_c   1.000
_cell.angle_alpha   90.00
_cell.angle_beta   90.00
_cell.angle_gamma   90.00
#
_symmetry.space_group_name_H-M   'P 1'
#
loop_
_entity.id
_entity.type
_entity.pdbx_description
1 polymer ?
#
loop_
_entity_poly.entity_id
_entity_poly.type
_entity_poly.pdbx_seq_one_letter_code
_entity_poly.pdbx_strand_id
1 'polypeptide(L)'
;MVLPLLNGESHIDTLKKRFGAGAVLGGQCQISSTLDAQGHVIHLNDMQLVGFGELDGTRSARIEAVNENLSGANFEAQLSTRILQDMWEKWMFIATLAGITCLMRAALGDIATAGGTDIALALFEECSAIAAKNGYAPHPVIGERVRKMLTAPGSTLTASMLRDVESHGKTEHEHVLGDLFARGQGTRAPVLEICLAHMRAYEARRLREG
;
A
#
# COMPACT_ATOMS: atom_id res chain seq x y z
N MET A 1 19.90 8.73 -10.37
CA MET A 1 19.27 8.16 -9.16
C MET A 1 17.77 8.38 -9.23
N VAL A 2 16.97 7.39 -8.88
CA VAL A 2 15.50 7.44 -8.86
C VAL A 2 15.03 6.98 -7.49
N LEU A 3 14.25 7.82 -6.79
CA LEU A 3 13.58 7.50 -5.54
C LEU A 3 12.07 7.50 -5.81
N PRO A 4 11.44 6.34 -6.04
CA PRO A 4 9.99 6.27 -6.26
C PRO A 4 9.25 6.29 -4.92
N LEU A 5 8.08 6.95 -4.90
CA LEU A 5 7.21 7.03 -3.71
C LEU A 5 5.82 6.43 -4.01
N LEU A 6 5.79 5.42 -4.88
CA LEU A 6 4.55 4.77 -5.32
C LEU A 6 4.13 3.64 -4.36
N ASN A 7 2.85 3.28 -4.40
CA ASN A 7 2.35 2.10 -3.71
C ASN A 7 2.74 0.83 -4.48
N GLY A 8 2.83 -0.32 -3.79
CA GLY A 8 3.19 -1.60 -4.40
C GLY A 8 4.68 -1.72 -4.74
N GLU A 9 5.05 -2.73 -5.54
CA GLU A 9 6.45 -3.09 -5.82
C GLU A 9 6.81 -3.19 -7.32
N SER A 10 5.84 -3.33 -8.23
CA SER A 10 6.12 -3.57 -9.66
C SER A 10 6.90 -2.45 -10.33
N HIS A 11 6.78 -1.23 -9.81
CA HIS A 11 7.55 -0.08 -10.27
C HIS A 11 9.06 -0.23 -10.00
N ILE A 12 9.46 -0.86 -8.89
CA ILE A 12 10.87 -1.16 -8.58
C ILE A 12 11.47 -2.06 -9.65
N ASP A 13 10.78 -3.14 -10.03
CA ASP A 13 11.24 -4.06 -11.06
C ASP A 13 11.36 -3.37 -12.42
N THR A 14 10.38 -2.53 -12.76
CA THR A 14 10.36 -1.74 -14.00
C THR A 14 11.53 -0.74 -14.05
N LEU A 15 11.77 -0.03 -12.95
CA LEU A 15 12.85 0.97 -12.86
C LEU A 15 14.23 0.29 -12.89
N LYS A 16 14.41 -0.84 -12.19
CA LYS A 16 15.64 -1.62 -12.24
C LYS A 16 15.93 -2.11 -13.65
N LYS A 17 14.92 -2.61 -14.36
CA LYS A 17 15.06 -3.05 -15.76
C LYS A 17 15.43 -1.89 -16.71
N ARG A 18 14.88 -0.70 -16.47
CA ARG A 18 15.06 0.47 -17.33
C ARG A 18 16.37 1.21 -17.10
N PHE A 19 16.78 1.37 -15.83
CA PHE A 19 17.89 2.25 -15.43
C PHE A 19 19.05 1.51 -14.75
N GLY A 20 18.94 0.21 -14.56
CA GLY A 20 19.88 -0.58 -13.78
C GLY A 20 19.59 -0.52 -12.27
N ALA A 21 19.88 -1.61 -11.56
CA ALA A 21 19.61 -1.71 -10.12
C ALA A 21 20.32 -0.62 -9.31
N GLY A 22 21.55 -0.27 -9.69
CA GLY A 22 22.34 0.76 -9.02
C GLY A 22 21.77 2.18 -9.15
N ALA A 23 20.80 2.44 -10.04
CA ALA A 23 20.18 3.75 -10.17
C ALA A 23 18.92 3.92 -9.28
N VAL A 24 18.37 2.84 -8.72
CA VAL A 24 17.08 2.81 -8.04
C VAL A 24 17.28 2.71 -6.53
N LEU A 25 16.57 3.55 -5.80
CA LEU A 25 16.38 3.46 -4.36
C LEU A 25 15.01 2.86 -4.05
N GLY A 26 14.84 2.28 -2.88
CA GLY A 26 13.55 1.99 -2.30
C GLY A 26 12.96 3.25 -1.66
N GLY A 27 11.65 3.41 -1.76
CA GLY A 27 10.97 4.54 -1.15
C GLY A 27 9.50 4.27 -0.89
N GLN A 28 8.98 4.85 0.17
CA GLN A 28 7.57 4.84 0.52
C GLN A 28 7.12 6.18 1.08
N CYS A 29 5.86 6.52 0.84
CA CYS A 29 5.22 7.69 1.44
C CYS A 29 4.02 7.23 2.27
N GLN A 30 3.92 7.73 3.50
CA GLN A 30 2.75 7.55 4.36
C GLN A 30 2.11 8.92 4.56
N ILE A 31 1.09 9.18 3.79
CA ILE A 31 0.30 10.43 3.81
C ILE A 31 -1.15 10.08 3.51
N SER A 32 -2.08 10.80 4.12
CA SER A 32 -3.48 10.76 3.75
C SER A 32 -3.87 12.11 3.15
N SER A 33 -4.11 12.15 1.85
CA SER A 33 -4.46 13.37 1.13
C SER A 33 -5.46 13.10 0.02
N THR A 34 -6.09 14.16 -0.44
CA THR A 34 -6.98 14.16 -1.60
C THR A 34 -6.81 15.47 -2.36
N LEU A 35 -7.42 15.58 -3.54
CA LEU A 35 -7.51 16.84 -4.27
C LEU A 35 -8.89 17.44 -4.09
N ASP A 36 -8.94 18.77 -3.93
CA ASP A 36 -10.22 19.51 -4.03
C ASP A 36 -10.63 19.71 -5.50
N ALA A 37 -11.78 20.34 -5.72
CA ALA A 37 -12.29 20.60 -7.06
C ALA A 37 -11.41 21.57 -7.88
N GLN A 38 -10.52 22.31 -7.23
CA GLN A 38 -9.55 23.24 -7.83
C GLN A 38 -8.18 22.61 -8.07
N GLY A 39 -7.98 21.35 -7.63
CA GLY A 39 -6.72 20.62 -7.76
C GLY A 39 -5.72 20.90 -6.64
N HIS A 40 -6.12 21.55 -5.54
CA HIS A 40 -5.25 21.72 -4.37
C HIS A 40 -5.17 20.41 -3.57
N VAL A 41 -4.00 20.15 -3.01
CA VAL A 41 -3.78 19.01 -2.12
C VAL A 41 -4.34 19.34 -0.73
N ILE A 42 -5.30 18.54 -0.28
CA ILE A 42 -5.88 18.61 1.07
C ILE A 42 -5.33 17.46 1.89
N HIS A 43 -4.66 17.76 3.00
CA HIS A 43 -4.26 16.76 3.99
C HIS A 43 -5.47 16.35 4.82
N LEU A 44 -5.66 15.04 4.99
CA LEU A 44 -6.79 14.48 5.76
C LEU A 44 -6.39 14.14 7.21
N ASN A 45 -5.10 14.11 7.51
CA ASN A 45 -4.54 13.93 8.86
C ASN A 45 -3.09 14.44 8.89
N ASP A 46 -2.47 14.44 10.09
CA ASP A 46 -1.12 14.96 10.32
C ASP A 46 0.01 13.98 9.94
N MET A 47 -0.32 12.78 9.45
CA MET A 47 0.69 11.79 9.08
C MET A 47 1.39 12.21 7.78
N GLN A 48 2.69 12.45 7.86
CA GLN A 48 3.55 12.84 6.75
C GLN A 48 4.92 12.20 6.91
N LEU A 49 5.10 10.99 6.38
CA LEU A 49 6.35 10.26 6.47
C LEU A 49 6.83 9.85 5.09
N VAL A 50 8.11 10.04 4.82
CA VAL A 50 8.82 9.50 3.65
C VAL A 50 9.93 8.59 4.15
N GLY A 51 9.77 7.28 3.91
CA GLY A 51 10.82 6.28 4.13
C GLY A 51 11.62 6.06 2.87
N PHE A 52 12.93 5.93 2.97
CA PHE A 52 13.82 5.71 1.82
C PHE A 52 15.08 4.93 2.24
N GLY A 53 15.71 4.27 1.27
CA GLY A 53 16.92 3.50 1.53
C GLY A 53 17.49 2.87 0.27
N GLU A 54 18.71 2.34 0.38
CA GLU A 54 19.24 1.45 -0.64
C GLU A 54 18.47 0.13 -0.64
N LEU A 55 18.26 -0.46 -1.83
CA LEU A 55 17.51 -1.71 -1.94
C LEU A 55 18.19 -2.89 -1.23
N ASP A 56 19.52 -2.83 -1.07
CA ASP A 56 20.32 -3.83 -0.35
C ASP A 56 20.53 -3.49 1.12
N GLY A 57 19.97 -2.37 1.59
CA GLY A 57 20.08 -1.90 2.98
C GLY A 57 21.41 -1.23 3.33
N THR A 58 22.31 -1.01 2.38
CA THR A 58 23.60 -0.36 2.64
C THR A 58 23.42 1.15 2.93
N ARG A 59 24.34 1.70 3.71
CA ARG A 59 24.45 3.15 3.95
C ARG A 59 25.47 3.75 3.02
N SER A 60 25.10 3.95 1.76
CA SER A 60 25.97 4.54 0.75
C SER A 60 26.09 6.06 0.91
N ALA A 61 27.15 6.67 0.36
CA ALA A 61 27.33 8.11 0.37
C ALA A 61 26.14 8.87 -0.29
N ARG A 62 25.53 8.27 -1.31
CA ARG A 62 24.36 8.89 -1.98
C ARG A 62 23.11 8.87 -1.10
N ILE A 63 22.86 7.78 -0.32
CA ILE A 63 21.69 7.72 0.54
C ILE A 63 21.84 8.62 1.76
N GLU A 64 23.07 8.79 2.26
CA GLU A 64 23.37 9.77 3.31
C GLU A 64 23.14 11.19 2.80
N ALA A 65 23.55 11.52 1.57
CA ALA A 65 23.25 12.81 0.97
C ALA A 65 21.75 13.06 0.80
N VAL A 66 20.95 12.02 0.45
CA VAL A 66 19.48 12.12 0.44
C VAL A 66 18.95 12.40 1.83
N ASN A 67 19.44 11.69 2.85
CA ASN A 67 19.05 11.88 4.24
C ASN A 67 19.36 13.31 4.73
N GLU A 68 20.54 13.84 4.44
CA GLU A 68 20.92 15.22 4.78
C GLU A 68 20.00 16.24 4.10
N ASN A 69 19.71 16.06 2.81
CA ASN A 69 18.84 16.98 2.06
C ASN A 69 17.37 16.95 2.50
N LEU A 70 16.88 15.81 3.00
CA LEU A 70 15.51 15.69 3.51
C LEU A 70 15.42 16.02 5.00
N SER A 71 16.55 16.14 5.70
CA SER A 71 16.60 16.55 7.10
C SER A 71 16.08 17.98 7.26
N GLY A 72 15.16 18.18 8.20
CA GLY A 72 14.53 19.48 8.44
C GLY A 72 13.39 19.85 7.48
N ALA A 73 12.97 18.94 6.59
CA ALA A 73 11.73 19.10 5.83
C ALA A 73 10.50 19.10 6.75
N ASN A 74 9.37 19.65 6.26
CA ASN A 74 8.12 19.69 7.01
C ASN A 74 7.38 18.34 7.01
N PHE A 75 8.11 17.21 6.95
CA PHE A 75 7.61 15.84 7.06
C PHE A 75 8.68 14.99 7.74
N GLU A 76 8.28 13.85 8.27
CA GLU A 76 9.21 12.88 8.84
C GLU A 76 9.98 12.17 7.71
N ALA A 77 11.29 12.37 7.65
CA ALA A 77 12.21 11.69 6.73
C ALA A 77 12.89 10.54 7.47
N GLN A 78 12.70 9.31 7.00
CA GLN A 78 13.20 8.10 7.64
C GLN A 78 14.14 7.32 6.72
N LEU A 79 15.45 7.39 7.00
CA LEU A 79 16.43 6.53 6.36
C LEU A 79 16.31 5.11 6.90
N SER A 80 16.00 4.15 6.02
CA SER A 80 15.84 2.75 6.34
C SER A 80 16.98 1.92 5.78
N THR A 81 17.51 1.00 6.60
CA THR A 81 18.45 -0.06 6.18
C THR A 81 17.74 -1.36 5.78
N ARG A 82 16.41 -1.34 5.74
CA ARG A 82 15.56 -2.48 5.36
C ARG A 82 14.36 -2.02 4.52
N ILE A 83 14.58 -1.07 3.65
CA ILE A 83 13.51 -0.35 2.94
C ILE A 83 12.55 -1.29 2.17
N LEU A 84 13.02 -2.38 1.57
CA LEU A 84 12.16 -3.35 0.92
C LEU A 84 11.19 -4.02 1.90
N GLN A 85 11.66 -4.38 3.11
CA GLN A 85 10.79 -4.91 4.17
C GLN A 85 9.71 -3.89 4.55
N ASP A 86 10.10 -2.62 4.74
CA ASP A 86 9.18 -1.55 5.12
C ASP A 86 8.13 -1.30 4.02
N MET A 87 8.55 -1.35 2.73
CA MET A 87 7.65 -1.23 1.59
C MET A 87 6.67 -2.40 1.51
N TRP A 88 7.11 -3.65 1.73
CA TRP A 88 6.25 -4.83 1.76
C TRP A 88 5.26 -4.78 2.93
N GLU A 89 5.68 -4.36 4.12
CA GLU A 89 4.81 -4.20 5.28
C GLU A 89 3.71 -3.15 5.02
N LYS A 90 4.06 -2.03 4.39
CA LYS A 90 3.08 -1.05 3.94
C LYS A 90 2.16 -1.64 2.87
N TRP A 91 2.70 -2.36 1.89
CA TRP A 91 1.91 -2.92 0.80
C TRP A 91 0.87 -3.93 1.28
N MET A 92 1.25 -4.86 2.18
CA MET A 92 0.29 -5.77 2.81
C MET A 92 -0.87 -5.03 3.46
N PHE A 93 -0.58 -3.96 4.22
CA PHE A 93 -1.60 -3.16 4.87
C PHE A 93 -2.51 -2.46 3.86
N ILE A 94 -1.95 -1.76 2.88
CA ILE A 94 -2.78 -1.04 1.89
C ILE A 94 -3.57 -1.98 0.98
N ALA A 95 -3.04 -3.14 0.63
CA ALA A 95 -3.76 -4.15 -0.15
C ALA A 95 -4.95 -4.71 0.64
N THR A 96 -4.73 -5.00 1.92
CA THR A 96 -5.81 -5.43 2.81
C THR A 96 -6.87 -4.35 2.96
N LEU A 97 -6.46 -3.12 3.28
CA LEU A 97 -7.38 -2.00 3.47
C LEU A 97 -8.16 -1.71 2.19
N ALA A 98 -7.48 -1.63 1.04
CA ALA A 98 -8.13 -1.40 -0.25
C ALA A 98 -9.08 -2.54 -0.62
N GLY A 99 -8.62 -3.80 -0.49
CA GLY A 99 -9.44 -4.96 -0.81
C GLY A 99 -10.74 -4.99 -0.01
N ILE A 100 -10.64 -4.89 1.32
CA ILE A 100 -11.84 -5.03 2.17
C ILE A 100 -12.77 -3.83 2.09
N THR A 101 -12.24 -2.58 2.10
CA THR A 101 -13.10 -1.40 2.05
C THR A 101 -13.76 -1.21 0.69
N CYS A 102 -13.09 -1.53 -0.42
CA CYS A 102 -13.71 -1.53 -1.75
C CYS A 102 -14.75 -2.64 -1.91
N LEU A 103 -14.45 -3.86 -1.42
CA LEU A 103 -15.38 -4.99 -1.50
C LEU A 103 -16.68 -4.69 -0.74
N MET A 104 -16.56 -4.17 0.49
CA MET A 104 -17.69 -3.91 1.37
C MET A 104 -18.31 -2.50 1.17
N ARG A 105 -17.65 -1.61 0.42
CA ARG A 105 -18.07 -0.22 0.20
C ARG A 105 -18.31 0.52 1.52
N ALA A 106 -17.42 0.32 2.51
CA ALA A 106 -17.60 0.82 3.87
C ALA A 106 -16.26 1.08 4.57
N ALA A 107 -16.29 1.85 5.66
CA ALA A 107 -15.17 2.03 6.55
C ALA A 107 -14.96 0.79 7.45
N LEU A 108 -13.75 0.63 8.00
CA LEU A 108 -13.42 -0.53 8.83
C LEU A 108 -14.37 -0.71 10.03
N GLY A 109 -14.80 0.37 10.66
CA GLY A 109 -15.75 0.32 11.80
C GLY A 109 -17.13 -0.19 11.40
N ASP A 110 -17.61 0.17 10.20
CA ASP A 110 -18.89 -0.30 9.66
C ASP A 110 -18.79 -1.79 9.31
N ILE A 111 -17.67 -2.20 8.71
CA ILE A 111 -17.36 -3.60 8.39
C ILE A 111 -17.35 -4.45 9.67
N ALA A 112 -16.70 -3.95 10.73
CA ALA A 112 -16.68 -4.62 12.02
C ALA A 112 -18.08 -4.74 12.63
N THR A 113 -18.89 -3.69 12.57
CA THR A 113 -20.27 -3.68 13.04
C THR A 113 -21.15 -4.68 12.30
N ALA A 114 -20.91 -4.86 10.99
CA ALA A 114 -21.61 -5.83 10.16
C ALA A 114 -21.11 -7.28 10.33
N GLY A 115 -20.14 -7.54 11.21
CA GLY A 115 -19.55 -8.87 11.44
C GLY A 115 -18.48 -9.27 10.40
N GLY A 116 -17.93 -8.32 9.64
CA GLY A 116 -16.93 -8.56 8.59
C GLY A 116 -15.48 -8.62 9.08
N THR A 117 -15.24 -8.54 10.39
CA THR A 117 -13.89 -8.52 10.96
C THR A 117 -13.05 -9.73 10.56
N ASP A 118 -13.63 -10.94 10.60
CA ASP A 118 -12.90 -12.16 10.25
C ASP A 118 -12.49 -12.19 8.77
N ILE A 119 -13.30 -11.60 7.89
CA ILE A 119 -12.98 -11.48 6.46
C ILE A 119 -11.79 -10.52 6.26
N ALA A 120 -11.78 -9.40 6.97
CA ALA A 120 -10.67 -8.44 6.92
C ALA A 120 -9.36 -9.06 7.44
N LEU A 121 -9.43 -9.82 8.54
CA LEU A 121 -8.29 -10.55 9.08
C LEU A 121 -7.82 -11.66 8.13
N ALA A 122 -8.72 -12.43 7.55
CA ALA A 122 -8.37 -13.46 6.56
C ALA A 122 -7.65 -12.86 5.36
N LEU A 123 -8.12 -11.74 4.82
CA LEU A 123 -7.45 -11.01 3.74
C LEU A 123 -6.04 -10.57 4.13
N PHE A 124 -5.86 -10.07 5.35
CA PHE A 124 -4.53 -9.68 5.86
C PHE A 124 -3.58 -10.88 5.97
N GLU A 125 -4.07 -12.04 6.47
CA GLU A 125 -3.26 -13.25 6.55
C GLU A 125 -2.86 -13.75 5.15
N GLU A 126 -3.75 -13.68 4.16
CA GLU A 126 -3.44 -14.02 2.77
C GLU A 126 -2.35 -13.11 2.19
N CYS A 127 -2.47 -11.78 2.36
CA CYS A 127 -1.46 -10.81 1.94
C CYS A 127 -0.12 -11.05 2.65
N SER A 128 -0.16 -11.36 3.95
CA SER A 128 1.03 -11.66 4.77
C SER A 128 1.72 -12.95 4.32
N ALA A 129 0.95 -13.98 3.98
CA ALA A 129 1.49 -15.26 3.48
C ALA A 129 2.19 -15.06 2.12
N ILE A 130 1.63 -14.22 1.26
CA ILE A 130 2.25 -13.86 -0.03
C ILE A 130 3.56 -13.10 0.21
N ALA A 131 3.57 -12.13 1.11
CA ALA A 131 4.78 -11.39 1.45
C ALA A 131 5.86 -12.31 2.05
N ALA A 132 5.48 -13.20 2.97
CA ALA A 132 6.39 -14.19 3.57
C ALA A 132 7.01 -15.12 2.51
N LYS A 133 6.23 -15.57 1.53
CA LYS A 133 6.70 -16.37 0.41
C LYS A 133 7.74 -15.64 -0.44
N ASN A 134 7.64 -14.31 -0.53
CA ASN A 134 8.61 -13.48 -1.25
C ASN A 134 9.79 -13.03 -0.36
N GLY A 135 9.90 -13.53 0.88
CA GLY A 135 10.99 -13.23 1.81
C GLY A 135 10.75 -12.03 2.74
N TYR A 136 9.53 -11.49 2.76
CA TYR A 136 9.16 -10.27 3.49
C TYR A 136 8.01 -10.53 4.47
N ALA A 137 8.14 -11.59 5.29
CA ALA A 137 7.17 -11.82 6.37
C ALA A 137 7.02 -10.57 7.26
N PRO A 138 5.79 -10.16 7.64
CA PRO A 138 5.59 -9.00 8.47
C PRO A 138 6.24 -9.18 9.84
N HIS A 139 6.89 -8.13 10.32
CA HIS A 139 7.39 -8.13 11.69
C HIS A 139 6.21 -8.30 12.67
N PRO A 140 6.33 -9.13 13.75
CA PRO A 140 5.22 -9.40 14.66
C PRO A 140 4.52 -8.14 15.19
N VAL A 141 5.31 -7.11 15.56
CA VAL A 141 4.77 -5.81 16.04
C VAL A 141 3.92 -5.11 14.98
N ILE A 142 4.35 -5.16 13.70
CA ILE A 142 3.60 -4.56 12.59
C ILE A 142 2.32 -5.36 12.34
N GLY A 143 2.40 -6.69 12.33
CA GLY A 143 1.24 -7.56 12.19
C GLY A 143 0.17 -7.32 13.27
N GLU A 144 0.59 -7.19 14.52
CA GLU A 144 -0.33 -6.85 15.64
C GLU A 144 -0.96 -5.46 15.46
N ARG A 145 -0.15 -4.47 15.07
CA ARG A 145 -0.65 -3.11 14.80
C ARG A 145 -1.71 -3.12 13.70
N VAL A 146 -1.46 -3.81 12.61
CA VAL A 146 -2.41 -3.90 11.49
C VAL A 146 -3.70 -4.60 11.94
N ARG A 147 -3.61 -5.73 12.66
CA ARG A 147 -4.81 -6.41 13.19
C ARG A 147 -5.64 -5.49 14.09
N LYS A 148 -5.01 -4.74 14.99
CA LYS A 148 -5.70 -3.74 15.82
C LYS A 148 -6.40 -2.67 14.98
N MET A 149 -5.76 -2.19 13.91
CA MET A 149 -6.38 -1.20 13.01
C MET A 149 -7.58 -1.78 12.27
N LEU A 150 -7.46 -3.01 11.75
CA LEU A 150 -8.53 -3.71 11.01
C LEU A 150 -9.76 -4.03 11.87
N THR A 151 -9.57 -4.17 13.18
CA THR A 151 -10.63 -4.56 14.12
C THR A 151 -11.12 -3.42 15.01
N ALA A 152 -10.63 -2.19 14.80
CA ALA A 152 -10.95 -1.05 15.65
C ALA A 152 -12.43 -0.65 15.54
N PRO A 153 -13.20 -0.73 16.65
CA PRO A 153 -14.61 -0.34 16.64
C PRO A 153 -14.78 1.14 16.27
N GLY A 154 -15.77 1.45 15.43
CA GLY A 154 -16.09 2.82 15.04
C GLY A 154 -15.02 3.51 14.18
N SER A 155 -14.03 2.76 13.66
CA SER A 155 -12.99 3.29 12.78
C SER A 155 -13.59 3.84 11.49
N THR A 156 -13.29 5.09 11.16
CA THR A 156 -13.66 5.73 9.88
C THR A 156 -12.64 5.49 8.78
N LEU A 157 -11.65 4.63 9.02
CA LEU A 157 -10.54 4.39 8.10
C LEU A 157 -11.03 3.68 6.84
N THR A 158 -10.73 4.28 5.69
CA THR A 158 -10.95 3.74 4.34
C THR A 158 -9.68 3.82 3.51
N ALA A 159 -9.56 3.01 2.47
CA ALA A 159 -8.50 3.18 1.47
C ALA A 159 -8.76 4.39 0.55
N SER A 160 -7.69 4.97 0.00
CA SER A 160 -7.80 5.95 -1.09
C SER A 160 -8.55 5.37 -2.29
N MET A 161 -8.30 4.10 -2.61
CA MET A 161 -8.95 3.37 -3.70
C MET A 161 -10.49 3.33 -3.54
N LEU A 162 -11.03 3.29 -2.32
CA LEU A 162 -12.48 3.40 -2.12
C LEU A 162 -12.99 4.76 -2.54
N ARG A 163 -12.28 5.85 -2.22
CA ARG A 163 -12.65 7.20 -2.68
C ARG A 163 -12.65 7.31 -4.21
N ASP A 164 -11.65 6.70 -4.86
CA ASP A 164 -11.61 6.63 -6.33
C ASP A 164 -12.84 5.90 -6.89
N VAL A 165 -13.21 4.77 -6.29
CA VAL A 165 -14.40 4.01 -6.66
C VAL A 165 -15.69 4.82 -6.45
N GLU A 166 -15.81 5.54 -5.33
CA GLU A 166 -17.00 6.36 -5.01
C GLU A 166 -17.14 7.57 -5.92
N SER A 167 -16.01 8.12 -6.38
CA SER A 167 -15.98 9.21 -7.36
C SER A 167 -16.02 8.75 -8.82
N HIS A 168 -16.26 7.46 -9.09
CA HIS A 168 -16.20 6.85 -10.43
C HIS A 168 -14.86 7.03 -11.14
N GLY A 169 -13.78 7.19 -10.37
CA GLY A 169 -12.41 7.38 -10.84
C GLY A 169 -11.74 6.08 -11.27
N LYS A 170 -10.63 6.24 -11.98
CA LYS A 170 -9.71 5.13 -12.28
C LYS A 170 -8.98 4.71 -11.00
N THR A 171 -8.84 3.39 -10.80
CA THR A 171 -8.17 2.84 -9.61
C THR A 171 -6.82 2.21 -9.95
N GLU A 172 -5.96 2.09 -8.95
CA GLU A 172 -4.67 1.38 -9.04
C GLU A 172 -4.74 -0.10 -8.64
N HIS A 173 -5.92 -0.73 -8.74
CA HIS A 173 -6.17 -2.08 -8.24
C HIS A 173 -5.23 -3.15 -8.81
N GLU A 174 -4.89 -3.09 -10.11
CA GLU A 174 -3.93 -4.04 -10.69
C GLU A 174 -2.55 -3.89 -10.09
N HIS A 175 -2.14 -2.66 -9.78
CA HIS A 175 -0.85 -2.39 -9.17
C HIS A 175 -0.79 -2.81 -7.69
N VAL A 176 -1.89 -2.62 -6.95
CA VAL A 176 -1.94 -2.90 -5.50
C VAL A 176 -2.38 -4.33 -5.21
N LEU A 177 -3.47 -4.80 -5.83
CA LEU A 177 -4.03 -6.14 -5.58
C LEU A 177 -3.55 -7.16 -6.62
N GLY A 178 -3.53 -6.77 -7.90
CA GLY A 178 -3.17 -7.67 -9.01
C GLY A 178 -1.73 -8.13 -8.97
N ASP A 179 -0.77 -7.23 -8.76
CA ASP A 179 0.65 -7.57 -8.63
C ASP A 179 0.91 -8.44 -7.38
N LEU A 180 0.28 -8.11 -6.24
CA LEU A 180 0.39 -8.92 -5.03
C LEU A 180 -0.14 -10.34 -5.27
N PHE A 181 -1.32 -10.48 -5.88
CA PHE A 181 -1.90 -11.78 -6.22
C PHE A 181 -1.00 -12.57 -7.17
N ALA A 182 -0.42 -11.94 -8.19
CA ALA A 182 0.50 -12.57 -9.13
C ALA A 182 1.78 -13.08 -8.44
N ARG A 183 2.34 -12.33 -7.48
CA ARG A 183 3.50 -12.75 -6.66
C ARG A 183 3.16 -13.90 -5.70
N GLY A 184 1.86 -14.10 -5.42
CA GLY A 184 1.34 -15.16 -4.57
C GLY A 184 1.17 -16.51 -5.26
N GLN A 185 1.63 -16.74 -6.51
CA GLN A 185 1.40 -17.98 -7.24
C GLN A 185 1.63 -19.24 -6.40
N GLY A 186 0.59 -20.10 -6.30
CA GLY A 186 0.60 -21.30 -5.46
C GLY A 186 0.30 -21.05 -3.96
N THR A 187 0.08 -19.79 -3.54
CA THR A 187 -0.48 -19.47 -2.22
C THR A 187 -2.00 -19.39 -2.36
N ARG A 188 -2.72 -20.04 -1.44
CA ARG A 188 -4.17 -19.94 -1.40
C ARG A 188 -4.59 -18.57 -0.86
N ALA A 189 -5.25 -17.76 -1.68
CA ALA A 189 -5.66 -16.41 -1.34
C ALA A 189 -7.07 -16.09 -1.90
N PRO A 190 -8.12 -16.83 -1.46
CA PRO A 190 -9.45 -16.69 -2.02
C PRO A 190 -10.11 -15.34 -1.74
N VAL A 191 -9.86 -14.71 -0.60
CA VAL A 191 -10.43 -13.40 -0.29
C VAL A 191 -9.78 -12.31 -1.15
N LEU A 192 -8.45 -12.36 -1.33
CA LEU A 192 -7.73 -11.45 -2.23
C LEU A 192 -8.20 -11.63 -3.69
N GLU A 193 -8.44 -12.86 -4.13
CA GLU A 193 -8.95 -13.16 -5.47
C GLU A 193 -10.34 -12.55 -5.69
N ILE A 194 -11.25 -12.66 -4.70
CA ILE A 194 -12.58 -12.03 -4.74
C ILE A 194 -12.45 -10.51 -4.79
N CYS A 195 -11.61 -9.91 -3.96
CA CYS A 195 -11.36 -8.46 -3.97
C CYS A 195 -10.86 -7.99 -5.34
N LEU A 196 -9.90 -8.70 -5.92
CA LEU A 196 -9.34 -8.37 -7.24
C LEU A 196 -10.41 -8.52 -8.34
N ALA A 197 -11.19 -9.59 -8.33
CA ALA A 197 -12.28 -9.80 -9.29
C ALA A 197 -13.35 -8.70 -9.19
N HIS A 198 -13.70 -8.28 -7.96
CA HIS A 198 -14.61 -7.15 -7.71
C HIS A 198 -14.07 -5.85 -8.34
N MET A 199 -12.79 -5.53 -8.14
CA MET A 199 -12.20 -4.32 -8.68
C MET A 199 -12.06 -4.35 -10.20
N ARG A 200 -11.76 -5.50 -10.78
CA ARG A 200 -11.78 -5.70 -12.24
C ARG A 200 -13.17 -5.50 -12.84
N ALA A 201 -14.21 -6.01 -12.16
CA ALA A 201 -15.60 -5.79 -12.56
C ALA A 201 -15.99 -4.31 -12.48
N TYR A 202 -15.57 -3.60 -11.44
CA TYR A 202 -15.75 -2.15 -11.33
C TYR A 202 -15.10 -1.42 -12.52
N GLU A 203 -13.84 -1.69 -12.86
CA GLU A 203 -13.15 -1.03 -13.97
C GLU A 203 -13.78 -1.37 -15.34
N ALA A 204 -14.17 -2.62 -15.55
CA ALA A 204 -14.87 -3.02 -16.77
C ALA A 204 -16.20 -2.25 -16.93
N ARG A 205 -16.95 -2.10 -15.82
CA ARG A 205 -18.17 -1.30 -15.79
C ARG A 205 -17.89 0.17 -16.07
N ARG A 206 -16.91 0.77 -15.39
CA ARG A 206 -16.51 2.18 -15.57
C ARG A 206 -16.14 2.49 -17.01
N LEU A 207 -15.35 1.62 -17.67
CA LEU A 207 -14.97 1.78 -19.08
C LEU A 207 -16.13 1.63 -20.06
N ARG A 208 -17.18 0.91 -19.68
CA ARG A 208 -18.40 0.75 -20.50
C ARG A 208 -19.34 1.96 -20.37
N GLU A 209 -19.39 2.58 -19.19
CA GLU A 209 -20.35 3.63 -18.82
C GLU A 209 -19.78 5.05 -18.97
N GLY A 210 -18.46 5.22 -19.09
CA GLY A 210 -17.76 6.51 -19.28
C GLY A 210 -17.20 6.65 -20.63
#